data_09efa29fab9ffcdb5f6a96d85c8210a7
#
_entry.id   09efa29fab9ffcdb5f6a96d85c8210a7
#
_cell.length_a   1.000
_cell.length_b   1.000
_cell.length_c   1.000
_cell.angle_alpha   90.00
_cell.angle_beta   90.00
_cell.angle_gamma   90.00
#
_symmetry.space_group_name_H-M   'P 1'
#
loop_
_entity.id
_entity.type
_entity.pdbx_description
1 polymer ?
#
loop_
_entity_poly.entity_id
_entity_poly.type
_entity_poly.pdbx_seq_one_letter_code
_entity_poly.pdbx_strand_id
1 'polypeptide(L)'
;MRVWLFIALLWGPVLAVPAAASPVQRYFQGLQSLRAEFIQRVFDDHGQVVQTSSGRMLMRKPGKFRWDYRAPAEQIIVADGERLWAYDVALAQVTVRKLDQALSSTPLALLSGAAPIEEAFTVSGVRNRDGLDWYDLTPKRPQPEFRLLRVAFKGGVLISLELEDGFGQRTRLDFQKLESNPTLDPALLRFTPPPGVDVVGDPG
;
A
#
# COMPACT_ATOMS: atom_id res chain seq x y z
N MET A 1 -17.01 68.05 -27.39
CA MET A 1 -17.59 66.68 -27.52
C MET A 1 -16.54 65.66 -27.12
N ARG A 2 -16.67 65.07 -25.91
CA ARG A 2 -15.73 64.03 -25.41
C ARG A 2 -16.42 62.69 -25.61
N VAL A 3 -15.87 61.88 -26.51
CA VAL A 3 -16.34 60.49 -26.77
C VAL A 3 -15.65 59.58 -25.75
N TRP A 4 -16.41 58.92 -24.87
CA TRP A 4 -15.94 57.90 -23.96
C TRP A 4 -16.05 56.57 -24.66
N LEU A 5 -14.89 55.91 -24.90
CA LEU A 5 -14.81 54.56 -25.41
C LEU A 5 -14.92 53.57 -24.22
N PHE A 6 -16.03 52.87 -24.10
CA PHE A 6 -16.21 51.78 -23.15
C PHE A 6 -15.54 50.51 -23.74
N ILE A 7 -14.42 50.10 -23.16
CA ILE A 7 -13.82 48.78 -23.44
C ILE A 7 -14.54 47.77 -22.54
N ALA A 8 -15.42 46.96 -23.12
CA ALA A 8 -16.03 45.79 -22.46
C ALA A 8 -15.01 44.68 -22.37
N LEU A 9 -14.48 44.42 -21.15
CA LEU A 9 -13.62 43.26 -20.87
C LEU A 9 -14.51 42.02 -20.87
N LEU A 10 -14.42 41.21 -21.92
CA LEU A 10 -15.05 39.88 -21.99
C LEU A 10 -14.27 38.91 -21.10
N TRP A 11 -14.73 38.69 -19.87
CA TRP A 11 -14.30 37.62 -19.00
C TRP A 11 -14.98 36.31 -19.44
N GLY A 12 -14.31 35.55 -20.32
CA GLY A 12 -14.77 34.23 -20.68
C GLY A 12 -14.55 33.25 -19.49
N PRO A 13 -15.49 32.32 -19.25
CA PRO A 13 -15.29 31.30 -18.22
C PRO A 13 -14.07 30.43 -18.57
N VAL A 14 -13.05 30.41 -17.70
CA VAL A 14 -11.96 29.46 -17.76
C VAL A 14 -12.53 28.09 -17.40
N LEU A 15 -12.76 27.25 -18.41
CA LEU A 15 -13.13 25.86 -18.21
C LEU A 15 -11.92 25.16 -17.58
N ALA A 16 -12.00 24.82 -16.29
CA ALA A 16 -11.01 24.00 -15.63
C ALA A 16 -11.03 22.60 -16.26
N VAL A 17 -10.02 22.27 -17.04
CA VAL A 17 -9.81 20.90 -17.55
C VAL A 17 -9.46 20.03 -16.34
N PRO A 18 -10.22 18.95 -16.04
CA PRO A 18 -9.90 18.07 -14.95
C PRO A 18 -8.50 17.46 -15.20
N ALA A 19 -7.62 17.58 -14.23
CA ALA A 19 -6.29 16.96 -14.31
C ALA A 19 -6.44 15.45 -14.52
N ALA A 20 -5.83 14.93 -15.56
CA ALA A 20 -5.88 13.49 -15.85
C ALA A 20 -5.29 12.70 -14.67
N ALA A 21 -5.98 11.64 -14.25
CA ALA A 21 -5.52 10.77 -13.17
C ALA A 21 -4.11 10.23 -13.47
N SER A 22 -3.23 10.25 -12.47
CA SER A 22 -1.87 9.74 -12.60
C SER A 22 -1.87 8.22 -12.89
N PRO A 23 -0.81 7.66 -13.49
CA PRO A 23 -0.69 6.21 -13.68
C PRO A 23 -0.88 5.43 -12.37
N VAL A 24 -0.38 5.96 -11.27
CA VAL A 24 -0.55 5.39 -9.91
C VAL A 24 -2.02 5.36 -9.52
N GLN A 25 -2.73 6.48 -9.66
CA GLN A 25 -4.16 6.57 -9.35
C GLN A 25 -4.97 5.57 -10.18
N ARG A 26 -4.75 5.53 -11.51
CA ARG A 26 -5.44 4.58 -12.40
C ARG A 26 -5.21 3.13 -11.99
N TYR A 27 -3.95 2.77 -11.66
CA TYR A 27 -3.63 1.42 -11.23
C TYR A 27 -4.39 1.03 -9.97
N PHE A 28 -4.30 1.83 -8.90
CA PHE A 28 -4.94 1.51 -7.62
C PHE A 28 -6.46 1.63 -7.66
N GLN A 29 -7.04 2.50 -8.48
CA GLN A 29 -8.49 2.55 -8.71
C GLN A 29 -9.00 1.29 -9.41
N GLY A 30 -8.27 0.79 -10.40
CA GLY A 30 -8.64 -0.44 -11.14
C GLY A 30 -8.35 -1.74 -10.38
N LEU A 31 -7.57 -1.69 -9.29
CA LEU A 31 -7.17 -2.86 -8.53
C LEU A 31 -8.29 -3.27 -7.54
N GLN A 32 -8.85 -4.47 -7.71
CA GLN A 32 -9.85 -5.07 -6.83
C GLN A 32 -9.28 -6.23 -6.00
N SER A 33 -8.37 -6.99 -6.59
CA SER A 33 -7.66 -8.07 -5.95
C SER A 33 -6.24 -8.18 -6.47
N LEU A 34 -5.36 -8.80 -5.67
CA LEU A 34 -3.97 -9.01 -6.03
C LEU A 34 -3.48 -10.33 -5.43
N ARG A 35 -2.67 -11.04 -6.21
CA ARG A 35 -1.87 -12.18 -5.77
C ARG A 35 -0.43 -11.93 -6.19
N ALA A 36 0.53 -12.16 -5.28
CA ALA A 36 1.95 -12.07 -5.61
C ALA A 36 2.79 -12.95 -4.68
N GLU A 37 3.96 -13.34 -5.12
CA GLU A 37 5.10 -13.67 -4.27
C GLU A 37 5.89 -12.38 -4.03
N PHE A 38 6.61 -12.29 -2.92
CA PHE A 38 7.42 -11.12 -2.62
C PHE A 38 8.76 -11.47 -1.99
N ILE A 39 9.73 -10.59 -2.21
CA ILE A 39 10.95 -10.48 -1.42
C ILE A 39 10.93 -9.13 -0.75
N GLN A 40 11.03 -9.11 0.57
CA GLN A 40 11.14 -7.91 1.39
C GLN A 40 12.58 -7.75 1.85
N ARG A 41 13.12 -6.53 1.71
CA ARG A 41 14.42 -6.15 2.25
C ARG A 41 14.25 -4.91 3.12
N VAL A 42 14.86 -4.97 4.29
CA VAL A 42 14.95 -3.81 5.18
C VAL A 42 16.37 -3.28 5.08
N PHE A 43 16.50 -1.98 4.83
CA PHE A 43 17.77 -1.27 4.74
C PHE A 43 17.85 -0.31 5.93
N ASP A 44 19.01 -0.22 6.56
CA ASP A 44 19.29 0.83 7.53
C ASP A 44 19.45 2.22 6.87
N ASP A 45 19.72 3.23 7.66
CA ASP A 45 19.95 4.61 7.22
C ASP A 45 21.22 4.78 6.36
N HIS A 46 22.15 3.81 6.43
CA HIS A 46 23.34 3.76 5.58
C HIS A 46 23.14 2.99 4.28
N GLY A 47 21.94 2.42 4.08
CA GLY A 47 21.59 1.65 2.89
C GLY A 47 22.07 0.20 2.90
N GLN A 48 22.51 -0.32 4.05
CA GLN A 48 22.89 -1.72 4.23
C GLN A 48 21.63 -2.57 4.42
N VAL A 49 21.59 -3.76 3.80
CA VAL A 49 20.50 -4.71 4.03
C VAL A 49 20.69 -5.36 5.40
N VAL A 50 19.77 -5.09 6.32
CA VAL A 50 19.78 -5.64 7.69
C VAL A 50 18.84 -6.83 7.86
N GLN A 51 17.83 -6.96 6.99
CA GLN A 51 16.91 -8.08 7.00
C GLN A 51 16.41 -8.41 5.60
N THR A 52 16.27 -9.70 5.31
CA THR A 52 15.59 -10.18 4.10
C THR A 52 14.55 -11.20 4.49
N SER A 53 13.33 -11.04 3.97
CA SER A 53 12.21 -11.94 4.19
C SER A 53 11.56 -12.26 2.84
N SER A 54 10.86 -13.37 2.76
CA SER A 54 10.11 -13.72 1.56
C SER A 54 8.81 -14.43 1.89
N GLY A 55 7.88 -14.39 0.95
CA GLY A 55 6.58 -15.00 1.16
C GLY A 55 5.64 -14.82 -0.01
N ARG A 56 4.35 -14.93 0.29
CA ARG A 56 3.27 -14.65 -0.66
C ARG A 56 2.24 -13.73 -0.03
N MET A 57 1.54 -12.98 -0.88
CA MET A 57 0.44 -12.15 -0.44
C MET A 57 -0.78 -12.33 -1.32
N LEU A 58 -1.94 -12.18 -0.72
CA LEU A 58 -3.24 -12.07 -1.35
C LEU A 58 -3.92 -10.82 -0.83
N MET A 59 -4.61 -10.08 -1.69
CA MET A 59 -5.40 -8.92 -1.29
C MET A 59 -6.71 -8.91 -2.06
N ARG A 60 -7.80 -8.51 -1.41
CA ARG A 60 -9.09 -8.21 -2.01
C ARG A 60 -9.74 -7.02 -1.32
N LYS A 61 -10.08 -6.01 -2.08
CA LYS A 61 -10.83 -4.85 -1.57
C LYS A 61 -12.27 -5.22 -1.21
N PRO A 62 -12.86 -4.52 -0.22
CA PRO A 62 -12.20 -3.65 0.72
C PRO A 62 -11.57 -4.41 1.90
N GLY A 63 -10.42 -3.95 2.40
CA GLY A 63 -9.87 -4.28 3.71
C GLY A 63 -9.45 -5.72 3.98
N LYS A 64 -9.42 -6.59 2.96
CA LYS A 64 -9.05 -8.00 3.15
C LYS A 64 -7.70 -8.29 2.54
N PHE A 65 -6.82 -8.89 3.32
CA PHE A 65 -5.55 -9.39 2.82
C PHE A 65 -5.05 -10.58 3.65
N ARG A 66 -4.13 -11.33 3.04
CA ARG A 66 -3.34 -12.37 3.68
C ARG A 66 -1.89 -12.21 3.27
N TRP A 67 -1.01 -12.29 4.24
CA TRP A 67 0.42 -12.17 4.07
C TRP A 67 1.10 -13.34 4.78
N ASP A 68 1.65 -14.26 4.02
CA ASP A 68 2.33 -15.43 4.54
C ASP A 68 3.84 -15.25 4.36
N TYR A 69 4.57 -14.93 5.41
CA TYR A 69 6.03 -15.00 5.45
C TYR A 69 6.47 -16.46 5.57
N ARG A 70 7.52 -16.84 4.81
CA ARG A 70 8.08 -18.19 4.79
C ARG A 70 9.52 -18.24 5.29
N ALA A 71 10.25 -17.15 5.13
CA ALA A 71 11.64 -17.00 5.52
C ALA A 71 11.90 -15.57 6.05
N PRO A 72 12.81 -15.39 7.05
CA PRO A 72 13.54 -16.44 7.78
C PRO A 72 12.66 -17.19 8.80
N ALA A 73 11.53 -16.61 9.22
CA ALA A 73 10.57 -17.18 10.15
C ALA A 73 9.17 -17.21 9.52
N GLU A 74 8.39 -18.23 9.86
CA GLU A 74 7.00 -18.32 9.40
C GLU A 74 6.10 -17.44 10.24
N GLN A 75 5.44 -16.49 9.56
CA GLN A 75 4.43 -15.63 10.17
C GLN A 75 3.26 -15.48 9.19
N ILE A 76 2.05 -15.52 9.70
CA ILE A 76 0.83 -15.32 8.91
C ILE A 76 0.10 -14.11 9.43
N ILE A 77 -0.12 -13.13 8.54
CA ILE A 77 -0.90 -11.92 8.85
C ILE A 77 -2.14 -11.92 7.96
N VAL A 78 -3.32 -11.85 8.58
CA VAL A 78 -4.60 -11.84 7.86
C VAL A 78 -5.46 -10.69 8.34
N ALA A 79 -5.94 -9.87 7.39
CA ALA A 79 -7.05 -8.96 7.61
C ALA A 79 -8.30 -9.55 6.97
N ASP A 80 -9.34 -9.79 7.76
CA ASP A 80 -10.57 -10.43 7.31
C ASP A 80 -11.68 -9.43 6.96
N GLY A 81 -11.39 -8.14 7.12
CA GLY A 81 -12.31 -7.01 6.93
C GLY A 81 -12.79 -6.38 8.24
N GLU A 82 -12.62 -7.06 9.39
CA GLU A 82 -12.98 -6.57 10.72
C GLU A 82 -11.79 -6.54 11.66
N ARG A 83 -10.92 -7.55 11.56
CA ARG A 83 -9.76 -7.75 12.43
C ARG A 83 -8.48 -7.98 11.64
N LEU A 84 -7.38 -7.69 12.30
CA LEU A 84 -6.03 -8.07 11.90
C LEU A 84 -5.54 -9.17 12.84
N TRP A 85 -5.24 -10.31 12.27
CA TRP A 85 -4.66 -11.47 12.92
C TRP A 85 -3.19 -11.57 12.55
N ALA A 86 -2.30 -11.71 13.53
CA ALA A 86 -0.88 -11.94 13.32
C ALA A 86 -0.49 -13.22 14.08
N TYR A 87 -0.20 -14.29 13.35
CA TYR A 87 0.19 -15.57 13.90
C TYR A 87 1.70 -15.77 13.73
N ASP A 88 2.41 -15.82 14.83
CA ASP A 88 3.80 -16.29 14.91
C ASP A 88 3.80 -17.78 15.11
N VAL A 89 4.26 -18.53 14.10
CA VAL A 89 4.21 -20.00 14.09
C VAL A 89 5.20 -20.56 15.11
N ALA A 90 6.40 -19.95 15.24
CA ALA A 90 7.44 -20.43 16.14
C ALA A 90 7.08 -20.27 17.62
N LEU A 91 6.35 -19.19 17.95
CA LEU A 91 5.88 -18.90 19.30
C LEU A 91 4.53 -19.57 19.61
N ALA A 92 3.87 -20.19 18.62
CA ALA A 92 2.50 -20.68 18.72
C ALA A 92 1.54 -19.62 19.30
N GLN A 93 1.72 -18.34 18.91
CA GLN A 93 0.96 -17.21 19.43
C GLN A 93 0.28 -16.43 18.32
N VAL A 94 -0.98 -16.07 18.56
CA VAL A 94 -1.79 -15.21 17.70
C VAL A 94 -2.07 -13.91 18.42
N THR A 95 -1.75 -12.78 17.77
CA THR A 95 -2.20 -11.45 18.22
C THR A 95 -3.37 -11.02 17.35
N VAL A 96 -4.45 -10.53 17.97
CA VAL A 96 -5.63 -10.01 17.24
C VAL A 96 -5.92 -8.57 17.65
N ARG A 97 -6.22 -7.73 16.65
CA ARG A 97 -6.56 -6.30 16.83
C ARG A 97 -7.67 -5.89 15.88
N LYS A 98 -8.42 -4.85 16.23
CA LYS A 98 -9.38 -4.24 15.31
C LYS A 98 -8.67 -3.66 14.10
N LEU A 99 -9.23 -3.88 12.91
CA LEU A 99 -8.59 -3.55 11.64
C LEU A 99 -8.41 -2.04 11.45
N ASP A 100 -9.38 -1.22 11.85
CA ASP A 100 -9.33 0.24 11.78
C ASP A 100 -8.12 0.84 12.51
N GLN A 101 -7.76 0.27 13.67
CA GLN A 101 -6.61 0.66 14.46
C GLN A 101 -5.28 0.17 13.86
N ALA A 102 -5.32 -0.97 13.17
CA ALA A 102 -4.12 -1.61 12.63
C ALA A 102 -3.74 -1.09 11.23
N LEU A 103 -4.73 -0.68 10.42
CA LEU A 103 -4.48 -0.19 9.06
C LEU A 103 -3.91 1.23 9.04
N SER A 104 -4.22 2.06 10.04
CA SER A 104 -3.73 3.44 10.10
C SER A 104 -2.20 3.54 10.12
N SER A 105 -1.51 2.43 10.42
CA SER A 105 -0.08 2.35 10.65
C SER A 105 0.70 1.48 9.65
N THR A 106 0.12 1.08 8.53
CA THR A 106 0.83 0.18 7.61
C THR A 106 0.71 0.59 6.14
N PRO A 107 1.76 0.35 5.31
CA PRO A 107 1.68 0.49 3.85
C PRO A 107 0.57 -0.35 3.21
N LEU A 108 0.12 -1.37 3.94
CA LEU A 108 -0.98 -2.26 3.57
C LEU A 108 -2.31 -1.53 3.46
N ALA A 109 -2.50 -0.41 4.20
CA ALA A 109 -3.67 0.45 4.06
C ALA A 109 -3.86 0.93 2.61
N LEU A 110 -2.77 1.20 1.92
CA LEU A 110 -2.74 1.59 0.51
C LEU A 110 -3.24 0.48 -0.42
N LEU A 111 -2.74 -0.72 -0.20
CA LEU A 111 -3.12 -1.89 -0.99
C LEU A 111 -4.53 -2.35 -0.63
N SER A 112 -4.96 -2.18 0.62
CA SER A 112 -6.28 -2.60 1.09
C SER A 112 -7.44 -1.79 0.50
N GLY A 113 -7.15 -0.61 -0.06
CA GLY A 113 -8.16 0.27 -0.65
C GLY A 113 -9.15 0.84 0.36
N ALA A 114 -8.70 1.03 1.61
CA ALA A 114 -9.49 1.65 2.67
C ALA A 114 -9.88 3.10 2.34
N ALA A 115 -9.04 3.79 1.55
CA ALA A 115 -9.34 5.12 1.01
C ALA A 115 -8.73 5.27 -0.39
N PRO A 116 -9.28 6.17 -1.24
CA PRO A 116 -8.64 6.57 -2.49
C PRO A 116 -7.23 7.12 -2.23
N ILE A 117 -6.28 6.74 -3.09
CA ILE A 117 -4.87 7.10 -2.91
C ILE A 117 -4.67 8.62 -2.89
N GLU A 118 -5.46 9.34 -3.68
CA GLU A 118 -5.45 10.80 -3.80
C GLU A 118 -5.96 11.52 -2.54
N GLU A 119 -6.74 10.88 -1.70
CA GLU A 119 -7.18 11.44 -0.43
C GLU A 119 -6.09 11.35 0.63
N ALA A 120 -5.32 10.25 0.61
CA ALA A 120 -4.29 9.97 1.59
C ALA A 120 -2.91 10.54 1.22
N PHE A 121 -2.60 10.64 -0.08
CA PHE A 121 -1.26 10.96 -0.57
C PHE A 121 -1.24 12.05 -1.63
N THR A 122 -0.15 12.80 -1.65
CA THR A 122 0.27 13.59 -2.80
C THR A 122 1.21 12.73 -3.64
N VAL A 123 0.81 12.46 -4.88
CA VAL A 123 1.64 11.73 -5.84
C VAL A 123 2.51 12.74 -6.57
N SER A 124 3.82 12.57 -6.51
CA SER A 124 4.77 13.45 -7.18
C SER A 124 5.73 12.66 -8.08
N GLY A 125 6.15 13.32 -9.14
CA GLY A 125 7.22 13.02 -10.08
C GLY A 125 7.47 11.55 -10.44
N VAL A 126 7.61 11.30 -11.73
CA VAL A 126 8.17 10.03 -12.20
C VAL A 126 9.69 10.16 -12.27
N ARG A 127 10.40 9.20 -11.68
CA ARG A 127 11.86 9.01 -11.85
C ARG A 127 12.11 7.65 -12.45
N ASN A 128 12.70 7.61 -13.65
CA ASN A 128 13.14 6.35 -14.21
C ASN A 128 14.48 5.95 -13.57
N ARG A 129 14.49 4.79 -12.91
CA ARG A 129 15.67 4.19 -12.29
C ARG A 129 15.63 2.68 -12.54
N ASP A 130 16.69 2.14 -13.12
CA ASP A 130 16.85 0.72 -13.43
C ASP A 130 15.72 0.17 -14.33
N GLY A 131 15.23 1.02 -15.26
CA GLY A 131 14.14 0.66 -16.18
C GLY A 131 12.76 0.58 -15.54
N LEU A 132 12.59 1.11 -14.33
CA LEU A 132 11.35 1.23 -13.59
C LEU A 132 10.94 2.69 -13.44
N ASP A 133 9.65 2.95 -13.56
CA ASP A 133 9.06 4.26 -13.33
C ASP A 133 8.65 4.36 -11.85
N TRP A 134 9.42 5.11 -11.08
CA TRP A 134 9.22 5.34 -9.66
C TRP A 134 8.39 6.59 -9.40
N TYR A 135 7.40 6.48 -8.56
CA TYR A 135 6.54 7.56 -8.10
C TYR A 135 6.67 7.70 -6.58
N ASP A 136 6.81 8.94 -6.12
CA ASP A 136 6.81 9.27 -4.70
C ASP A 136 5.38 9.60 -4.24
N LEU A 137 4.98 9.02 -3.11
CA LEU A 137 3.70 9.22 -2.46
C LEU A 137 3.96 9.77 -1.07
N THR A 138 3.75 11.07 -0.91
CA THR A 138 3.92 11.76 0.37
C THR A 138 2.57 11.80 1.09
N PRO A 139 2.48 11.31 2.34
CA PRO A 139 1.26 11.40 3.12
C PRO A 139 0.79 12.85 3.26
N LYS A 140 -0.50 13.13 3.04
CA LYS A 140 -1.10 14.45 3.24
C LYS A 140 -1.26 14.80 4.72
N ARG A 141 -1.32 13.77 5.58
CA ARG A 141 -1.31 13.91 7.05
C ARG A 141 -0.08 13.20 7.58
N PRO A 142 0.60 13.75 8.60
CA PRO A 142 1.73 13.06 9.20
C PRO A 142 1.37 11.64 9.63
N GLN A 143 2.23 10.70 9.30
CA GLN A 143 2.11 9.29 9.70
C GLN A 143 3.31 9.00 10.60
N PRO A 144 3.09 8.44 11.82
CA PRO A 144 4.19 8.12 12.72
C PRO A 144 5.13 7.06 12.17
N GLU A 145 4.60 6.14 11.37
CA GLU A 145 5.29 4.94 10.92
C GLU A 145 6.13 5.14 9.67
N PHE A 146 5.80 6.13 8.85
CA PHE A 146 6.55 6.41 7.62
C PHE A 146 6.37 7.85 7.12
N ARG A 147 7.38 8.38 6.47
CA ARG A 147 7.39 9.71 5.87
C ARG A 147 7.20 9.72 4.37
N LEU A 148 7.54 8.62 3.71
CA LEU A 148 7.49 8.52 2.25
C LEU A 148 7.22 7.08 1.83
N LEU A 149 6.35 6.93 0.88
CA LEU A 149 6.09 5.69 0.18
C LEU A 149 6.47 5.88 -1.28
N ARG A 150 7.12 4.88 -1.88
CA ARG A 150 7.44 4.86 -3.31
C ARG A 150 6.82 3.64 -3.95
N VAL A 151 6.34 3.80 -5.17
CA VAL A 151 5.85 2.68 -5.98
C VAL A 151 6.56 2.69 -7.32
N ALA A 152 6.96 1.51 -7.78
CA ALA A 152 7.65 1.34 -9.05
C ALA A 152 6.82 0.49 -10.01
N PHE A 153 6.74 0.96 -11.25
CA PHE A 153 6.04 0.27 -12.33
C PHE A 153 6.99 -0.05 -13.47
N LYS A 154 6.68 -1.12 -14.20
CA LYS A 154 7.26 -1.45 -15.50
C LYS A 154 6.14 -1.78 -16.47
N GLY A 155 5.98 -0.97 -17.52
CA GLY A 155 4.90 -1.17 -18.48
C GLY A 155 3.49 -1.18 -17.86
N GLY A 156 3.27 -0.38 -16.81
CA GLY A 156 1.99 -0.31 -16.09
C GLY A 156 1.76 -1.42 -15.05
N VAL A 157 2.69 -2.37 -14.90
CA VAL A 157 2.65 -3.42 -13.88
C VAL A 157 3.40 -2.98 -12.64
N LEU A 158 2.81 -3.13 -11.45
CA LEU A 158 3.47 -2.86 -10.17
C LEU A 158 4.60 -3.87 -9.94
N ILE A 159 5.82 -3.37 -9.74
CA ILE A 159 7.01 -4.20 -9.54
C ILE A 159 7.52 -4.11 -8.10
N SER A 160 7.51 -2.91 -7.52
CA SER A 160 8.07 -2.71 -6.19
C SER A 160 7.31 -1.65 -5.41
N LEU A 161 7.35 -1.78 -4.10
CA LEU A 161 6.87 -0.81 -3.14
C LEU A 161 7.99 -0.58 -2.12
N GLU A 162 8.34 0.68 -1.87
CA GLU A 162 9.37 1.05 -0.90
C GLU A 162 8.79 2.05 0.09
N LEU A 163 8.94 1.77 1.36
CA LEU A 163 8.54 2.62 2.47
C LEU A 163 9.79 3.16 3.15
N GLU A 164 9.77 4.45 3.47
CA GLU A 164 10.82 5.11 4.23
C GLU A 164 10.23 5.70 5.52
N ASP A 165 10.78 5.32 6.66
CA ASP A 165 10.35 5.80 7.97
C ASP A 165 10.99 7.15 8.34
N GLY A 166 10.66 7.66 9.53
CA GLY A 166 11.19 8.93 10.05
C GLY A 166 12.68 8.88 10.42
N PHE A 167 13.28 7.70 10.53
CA PHE A 167 14.67 7.47 10.92
C PHE A 167 15.59 7.17 9.72
N GLY A 168 15.04 7.13 8.51
CA GLY A 168 15.79 6.84 7.29
C GLY A 168 15.89 5.34 6.96
N GLN A 169 15.29 4.47 7.78
CA GLN A 169 15.17 3.06 7.46
C GLN A 169 14.22 2.88 6.27
N ARG A 170 14.54 1.97 5.35
CA ARG A 170 13.72 1.68 4.18
C ARG A 170 13.33 0.21 4.15
N THR A 171 12.04 -0.04 3.95
CA THR A 171 11.51 -1.38 3.69
C THR A 171 11.05 -1.46 2.25
N ARG A 172 11.67 -2.32 1.46
CA ARG A 172 11.35 -2.54 0.05
C ARG A 172 10.74 -3.90 -0.16
N LEU A 173 9.63 -3.93 -0.86
CA LEU A 173 8.93 -5.12 -1.33
C LEU A 173 9.10 -5.22 -2.83
N ASP A 174 9.75 -6.26 -3.31
CA ASP A 174 9.86 -6.59 -4.72
C ASP A 174 8.89 -7.73 -5.03
N PHE A 175 7.91 -7.47 -5.91
CA PHE A 175 6.88 -8.43 -6.27
C PHE A 175 7.33 -9.35 -7.40
N GLN A 176 6.99 -10.61 -7.26
CA GLN A 176 7.19 -11.65 -8.27
C GLN A 176 5.85 -12.31 -8.57
N LYS A 177 5.67 -12.77 -9.81
CA LYS A 177 4.45 -13.45 -10.25
C LYS A 177 3.17 -12.68 -9.87
N LEU A 178 3.22 -11.36 -9.96
CA LEU A 178 2.10 -10.52 -9.59
C LEU A 178 0.97 -10.67 -10.61
N GLU A 179 -0.21 -10.99 -10.10
CA GLU A 179 -1.45 -11.05 -10.82
C GLU A 179 -2.39 -9.95 -10.28
N SER A 180 -2.83 -9.05 -11.14
CA SER A 180 -3.84 -8.05 -10.82
C SER A 180 -5.23 -8.58 -11.15
N ASN A 181 -6.16 -8.42 -10.21
CA ASN A 181 -7.56 -8.82 -10.33
C ASN A 181 -7.81 -10.34 -10.54
N PRO A 182 -7.01 -11.25 -9.90
CA PRO A 182 -7.33 -12.66 -9.95
C PRO A 182 -8.61 -12.96 -9.16
N THR A 183 -9.31 -14.02 -9.54
CA THR A 183 -10.36 -14.59 -8.68
C THR A 183 -9.70 -15.25 -7.48
N LEU A 184 -10.07 -14.82 -6.28
CA LEU A 184 -9.56 -15.37 -5.02
C LEU A 184 -10.68 -16.10 -4.28
N ASP A 185 -10.37 -17.30 -3.77
CA ASP A 185 -11.24 -18.00 -2.84
C ASP A 185 -11.40 -17.17 -1.55
N PRO A 186 -12.62 -16.78 -1.16
CA PRO A 186 -12.87 -16.04 0.08
C PRO A 186 -12.33 -16.71 1.34
N ALA A 187 -12.22 -18.04 1.36
CA ALA A 187 -11.72 -18.80 2.49
C ALA A 187 -10.24 -18.51 2.78
N LEU A 188 -9.45 -18.18 1.76
CA LEU A 188 -8.03 -17.82 1.92
C LEU A 188 -7.82 -16.50 2.68
N LEU A 189 -8.84 -15.63 2.72
CA LEU A 189 -8.83 -14.32 3.37
C LEU A 189 -9.56 -14.34 4.73
N ARG A 190 -9.69 -15.54 5.33
CA ARG A 190 -10.16 -15.75 6.69
C ARG A 190 -9.06 -16.40 7.51
N PHE A 191 -9.10 -16.17 8.82
CA PHE A 191 -8.17 -16.81 9.75
C PHE A 191 -8.93 -17.43 10.91
N THR A 192 -8.58 -18.63 11.23
CA THR A 192 -9.04 -19.32 12.45
C THR A 192 -7.76 -19.78 13.18
N PRO A 193 -7.58 -19.36 14.44
CA PRO A 193 -6.44 -19.82 15.23
C PRO A 193 -6.36 -21.34 15.26
N PRO A 194 -5.19 -21.94 15.02
CA PRO A 194 -5.01 -23.38 15.18
C PRO A 194 -5.29 -23.84 16.63
N PRO A 195 -5.68 -25.10 16.83
CA PRO A 195 -5.84 -25.63 18.20
C PRO A 195 -4.55 -25.52 19.01
N GLY A 196 -4.64 -25.11 20.27
CA GLY A 196 -3.51 -25.07 21.21
C GLY A 196 -2.57 -23.88 21.07
N VAL A 197 -2.92 -22.89 20.23
CA VAL A 197 -2.17 -21.62 20.18
C VAL A 197 -2.68 -20.63 21.22
N ASP A 198 -1.78 -19.80 21.74
CA ASP A 198 -2.16 -18.68 22.62
C ASP A 198 -2.72 -17.52 21.81
N VAL A 199 -3.88 -16.98 22.22
CA VAL A 199 -4.53 -15.84 21.53
C VAL A 199 -4.53 -14.64 22.44
N VAL A 200 -3.82 -13.59 22.01
CA VAL A 200 -3.68 -12.31 22.74
C VAL A 200 -4.45 -11.22 22.03
N GLY A 201 -5.29 -10.50 22.75
CA GLY A 201 -6.14 -9.42 22.25
C GLY A 201 -7.63 -9.78 22.33
N ASP A 202 -8.44 -9.05 21.57
CA ASP A 202 -9.90 -9.24 21.59
C ASP A 202 -10.37 -9.95 20.30
N PRO A 203 -10.60 -11.27 20.35
CA PRO A 203 -11.11 -12.02 19.20
C PRO A 203 -12.59 -11.77 18.91
N GLY A 204 -13.34 -11.09 19.82
CA GLY A 204 -14.78 -10.74 19.72
C GLY A 204 -15.70 -11.79 20.27
#